data_8bd12ef56e1ed01bf75978da539b3126
#
_entry.id   8bd12ef56e1ed01bf75978da539b3126
#
_cell.length_a   1.000
_cell.length_b   1.000
_cell.length_c   1.000
_cell.angle_alpha   90.00
_cell.angle_beta   90.00
_cell.angle_gamma   90.00
#
_symmetry.space_group_name_H-M   'P 1'
#
loop_
_entity.id
_entity.type
_entity.pdbx_description
1 polymer ?
#
loop_
_entity_poly.entity_id
_entity_poly.type
_entity_poly.pdbx_seq_one_letter_code
_entity_poly.pdbx_strand_id
1 'polypeptide(L)'
;MMTSRKMHTLIVLATLLSTSAAHAISDRYRDLSARLTTDAEQVLLQGKADAADDLLNLALTADPGNARAYVLKGQAQGRLDNKEEALRLISVGLDIDPGDPTALKLQGEAALALGEIEQAETALSRLRTVCKAPCEAANDLAAAIETDRAAQED
;
A
#
# COMPACT_ATOMS: atom_id res chain seq x y z
N MET A 1 36.20 -46.12 10.39
CA MET A 1 36.17 -44.91 9.54
C MET A 1 34.86 -44.82 8.76
N MET A 2 33.69 -45.03 9.41
CA MET A 2 32.38 -45.13 8.71
C MET A 2 31.30 -44.17 9.30
N THR A 3 31.68 -43.20 10.13
CA THR A 3 30.72 -42.36 10.86
C THR A 3 30.57 -40.95 10.27
N SER A 4 31.58 -40.43 9.54
CA SER A 4 31.56 -39.02 9.02
C SER A 4 30.55 -38.82 7.90
N ARG A 5 30.39 -39.72 6.95
CA ARG A 5 29.50 -39.61 5.80
C ARG A 5 28.00 -39.57 6.17
N LYS A 6 27.60 -40.39 7.19
CA LYS A 6 26.21 -40.44 7.67
C LYS A 6 25.82 -39.19 8.45
N MET A 7 26.77 -38.56 9.14
CA MET A 7 26.53 -37.32 9.89
C MET A 7 26.34 -36.10 8.98
N HIS A 8 27.07 -36.03 7.88
CA HIS A 8 26.90 -34.94 6.88
C HIS A 8 25.53 -35.05 6.16
N THR A 9 25.07 -36.26 5.84
CA THR A 9 23.78 -36.47 5.18
C THR A 9 22.61 -36.08 6.09
N LEU A 10 22.69 -36.39 7.40
CA LEU A 10 21.68 -35.99 8.38
C LEU A 10 21.60 -34.48 8.61
N ILE A 11 22.72 -33.79 8.62
CA ILE A 11 22.77 -32.32 8.78
C ILE A 11 22.16 -31.63 7.57
N VAL A 12 22.48 -32.07 6.34
CA VAL A 12 21.93 -31.51 5.10
C VAL A 12 20.40 -31.75 5.02
N LEU A 13 19.92 -32.91 5.45
CA LEU A 13 18.47 -33.19 5.45
C LEU A 13 17.70 -32.32 6.46
N ALA A 14 18.29 -32.08 7.64
CA ALA A 14 17.69 -31.25 8.69
C ALA A 14 17.61 -29.77 8.29
N THR A 15 18.60 -29.26 7.56
CA THR A 15 18.60 -27.86 7.05
C THR A 15 17.58 -27.65 5.94
N LEU A 16 17.34 -28.63 5.07
CA LEU A 16 16.33 -28.55 3.99
C LEU A 16 14.90 -28.59 4.53
N LEU A 17 14.62 -29.31 5.61
CA LEU A 17 13.30 -29.38 6.24
C LEU A 17 12.94 -28.08 7.01
N SER A 18 13.93 -27.38 7.58
CA SER A 18 13.68 -26.14 8.32
C SER A 18 13.36 -24.95 7.41
N THR A 19 13.92 -24.90 6.19
CA THR A 19 13.65 -23.82 5.24
C THR A 19 12.25 -23.88 4.66
N SER A 20 11.72 -25.07 4.38
CA SER A 20 10.35 -25.21 3.84
C SER A 20 9.26 -24.83 4.84
N ALA A 21 9.45 -25.13 6.13
CA ALA A 21 8.49 -24.73 7.16
C ALA A 21 8.44 -23.20 7.38
N ALA A 22 9.58 -22.53 7.33
CA ALA A 22 9.65 -21.07 7.47
C ALA A 22 8.94 -20.35 6.30
N HIS A 23 9.09 -20.82 5.07
CA HIS A 23 8.39 -20.27 3.91
C HIS A 23 6.88 -20.46 4.02
N ALA A 24 6.41 -21.64 4.41
CA ALA A 24 4.98 -21.89 4.56
C ALA A 24 4.32 -21.04 5.66
N ILE A 25 5.04 -20.66 6.69
CA ILE A 25 4.57 -19.75 7.73
C ILE A 25 4.47 -18.32 7.18
N SER A 26 5.51 -17.84 6.50
CA SER A 26 5.53 -16.53 5.88
C SER A 26 4.37 -16.34 4.88
N ASP A 27 4.10 -17.34 4.04
CA ASP A 27 3.02 -17.29 3.05
C ASP A 27 1.64 -17.20 3.72
N ARG A 28 1.41 -17.90 4.82
CA ARG A 28 0.15 -17.80 5.59
C ARG A 28 -0.10 -16.41 6.16
N TYR A 29 0.95 -15.72 6.61
CA TYR A 29 0.82 -14.34 7.12
C TYR A 29 0.55 -13.36 5.98
N ARG A 30 1.17 -13.53 4.80
CA ARG A 30 0.84 -12.75 3.60
C ARG A 30 -0.60 -12.96 3.15
N ASP A 31 -1.08 -14.21 3.14
CA ASP A 31 -2.47 -14.53 2.81
C ASP A 31 -3.46 -13.91 3.81
N LEU A 32 -3.11 -13.92 5.10
CA LEU A 32 -3.91 -13.27 6.12
C LEU A 32 -3.97 -11.74 5.90
N SER A 33 -2.82 -11.11 5.67
CA SER A 33 -2.72 -9.69 5.37
C SER A 33 -3.56 -9.32 4.14
N ALA A 34 -3.46 -10.09 3.06
CA ALA A 34 -4.23 -9.85 1.83
C ALA A 34 -5.75 -9.92 2.06
N ARG A 35 -6.22 -10.89 2.86
CA ARG A 35 -7.65 -11.00 3.22
C ARG A 35 -8.10 -9.83 4.07
N LEU A 36 -7.38 -9.50 5.13
CA LEU A 36 -7.68 -8.34 5.99
C LEU A 36 -7.71 -7.03 5.19
N THR A 37 -6.81 -6.88 4.23
CA THR A 37 -6.77 -5.72 3.33
C THR A 37 -8.02 -5.66 2.45
N THR A 38 -8.48 -6.81 1.93
CA THR A 38 -9.71 -6.89 1.14
C THR A 38 -10.95 -6.58 1.98
N ASP A 39 -11.01 -7.11 3.20
CA ASP A 39 -12.11 -6.83 4.13
C ASP A 39 -12.14 -5.35 4.51
N ALA A 40 -10.99 -4.74 4.75
CA ALA A 40 -10.86 -3.32 5.04
C ALA A 40 -11.36 -2.44 3.88
N GLU A 41 -11.06 -2.81 2.63
CA GLU A 41 -11.56 -2.10 1.46
C GLU A 41 -13.10 -2.13 1.40
N GLN A 42 -13.72 -3.29 1.66
CA GLN A 42 -15.18 -3.40 1.73
C GLN A 42 -15.78 -2.52 2.84
N VAL A 43 -15.12 -2.45 3.97
CA VAL A 43 -15.51 -1.61 5.11
C VAL A 43 -15.37 -0.12 4.77
N LEU A 44 -14.29 0.26 4.05
CA LEU A 44 -14.11 1.62 3.53
C LEU A 44 -15.22 2.02 2.55
N LEU A 45 -15.64 1.12 1.66
CA LEU A 45 -16.74 1.36 0.73
C LEU A 45 -18.07 1.60 1.47
N GLN A 46 -18.24 1.07 2.69
CA GLN A 46 -19.39 1.32 3.56
C GLN A 46 -19.26 2.64 4.36
N GLY A 47 -18.17 3.41 4.18
CA GLY A 47 -17.92 4.66 4.90
C GLY A 47 -17.42 4.50 6.33
N LYS A 48 -17.01 3.30 6.74
CA LYS A 48 -16.58 2.97 8.12
C LYS A 48 -15.05 3.05 8.22
N ALA A 49 -14.51 4.27 8.21
CA ALA A 49 -13.07 4.49 8.14
C ALA A 49 -12.31 3.97 9.38
N ASP A 50 -12.86 4.15 10.60
CA ASP A 50 -12.24 3.63 11.84
C ASP A 50 -12.09 2.11 11.81
N ALA A 51 -13.18 1.40 11.45
CA ALA A 51 -13.15 -0.07 11.40
C ALA A 51 -12.21 -0.59 10.30
N ALA A 52 -12.07 0.14 9.19
CA ALA A 52 -11.11 -0.20 8.16
C ALA A 52 -9.67 0.01 8.64
N ASP A 53 -9.39 1.10 9.39
CA ASP A 53 -8.07 1.35 9.98
C ASP A 53 -7.65 0.22 10.91
N ASP A 54 -8.57 -0.27 11.76
CA ASP A 54 -8.31 -1.41 12.66
C ASP A 54 -7.93 -2.68 11.88
N LEU A 55 -8.67 -3.01 10.81
CA LEU A 55 -8.35 -4.16 9.95
C LEU A 55 -7.00 -4.00 9.26
N LEU A 56 -6.66 -2.80 8.82
CA LEU A 56 -5.38 -2.50 8.16
C LEU A 56 -4.21 -2.53 9.13
N ASN A 57 -4.40 -2.18 10.40
CA ASN A 57 -3.41 -2.38 11.46
C ASN A 57 -3.08 -3.88 11.63
N LEU A 58 -4.10 -4.73 11.62
CA LEU A 58 -3.90 -6.19 11.67
C LEU A 58 -3.23 -6.72 10.41
N ALA A 59 -3.63 -6.21 9.22
CA ALA A 59 -3.01 -6.59 7.95
C ALA A 59 -1.51 -6.27 7.93
N LEU A 60 -1.12 -5.07 8.35
CA LEU A 60 0.27 -4.63 8.41
C LEU A 60 1.09 -5.31 9.51
N THR A 61 0.42 -5.77 10.58
CA THR A 61 1.06 -6.62 11.60
C THR A 61 1.39 -7.99 11.02
N ALA A 62 0.52 -8.54 10.17
CA ALA A 62 0.72 -9.83 9.52
C ALA A 62 1.76 -9.75 8.40
N ASP A 63 1.72 -8.71 7.57
CA ASP A 63 2.70 -8.46 6.51
C ASP A 63 3.03 -6.96 6.41
N PRO A 64 4.15 -6.52 7.00
CA PRO A 64 4.61 -5.14 6.88
C PRO A 64 5.02 -4.73 5.44
N GLY A 65 5.14 -5.67 4.51
CA GLY A 65 5.44 -5.42 3.10
C GLY A 65 4.20 -5.22 2.22
N ASN A 66 3.00 -5.22 2.79
CA ASN A 66 1.77 -5.08 2.02
C ASN A 66 1.52 -3.62 1.61
N ALA A 67 2.00 -3.24 0.42
CA ALA A 67 1.84 -1.89 -0.14
C ALA A 67 0.38 -1.43 -0.16
N ARG A 68 -0.54 -2.31 -0.60
CA ARG A 68 -1.97 -1.99 -0.69
C ARG A 68 -2.59 -1.68 0.67
N ALA A 69 -2.17 -2.38 1.73
CA ALA A 69 -2.64 -2.11 3.08
C ALA A 69 -2.24 -0.71 3.56
N TYR A 70 -1.02 -0.25 3.24
CA TYR A 70 -0.60 1.12 3.52
C TYR A 70 -1.44 2.15 2.76
N VAL A 71 -1.68 1.94 1.47
CA VAL A 71 -2.49 2.85 0.63
C VAL A 71 -3.91 2.97 1.16
N LEU A 72 -4.57 1.85 1.44
CA LEU A 72 -5.94 1.86 1.99
C LEU A 72 -5.99 2.45 3.40
N LYS A 73 -4.95 2.24 4.22
CA LYS A 73 -4.84 2.87 5.53
C LYS A 73 -4.69 4.39 5.41
N GLY A 74 -3.90 4.87 4.45
CA GLY A 74 -3.83 6.30 4.13
C GLY A 74 -5.19 6.85 3.69
N GLN A 75 -5.94 6.12 2.85
CA GLN A 75 -7.29 6.51 2.47
C GLN A 75 -8.26 6.55 3.66
N ALA A 76 -8.15 5.59 4.61
CA ALA A 76 -8.93 5.60 5.85
C ALA A 76 -8.60 6.85 6.69
N GLN A 77 -7.32 7.15 6.88
CA GLN A 77 -6.86 8.31 7.63
C GLN A 77 -7.32 9.63 6.98
N GLY A 78 -7.30 9.74 5.66
CA GLY A 78 -7.83 10.91 4.96
C GLY A 78 -9.33 11.12 5.20
N ARG A 79 -10.13 10.05 5.29
CA ARG A 79 -11.56 10.12 5.65
C ARG A 79 -11.82 10.47 7.12
N LEU A 80 -10.83 10.26 7.98
CA LEU A 80 -10.83 10.65 9.40
C LEU A 80 -10.24 12.06 9.62
N ASP A 81 -10.01 12.82 8.54
CA ASP A 81 -9.40 14.16 8.51
C ASP A 81 -7.94 14.22 9.00
N ASN A 82 -7.25 13.08 9.05
CA ASN A 82 -5.83 12.98 9.37
C ASN A 82 -4.99 13.07 8.09
N LYS A 83 -4.98 14.25 7.44
CA LYS A 83 -4.46 14.47 6.08
C LYS A 83 -2.96 14.18 5.94
N GLU A 84 -2.15 14.64 6.89
CA GLU A 84 -0.70 14.43 6.88
C GLU A 84 -0.36 12.93 7.02
N GLU A 85 -1.07 12.24 7.90
CA GLU A 85 -0.89 10.79 8.07
C GLU A 85 -1.36 10.02 6.84
N ALA A 86 -2.44 10.47 6.18
CA ALA A 86 -2.90 9.91 4.92
C ALA A 86 -1.80 9.97 3.85
N LEU A 87 -1.22 11.16 3.61
CA LEU A 87 -0.16 11.36 2.63
C LEU A 87 1.08 10.52 2.97
N ARG A 88 1.47 10.48 4.24
CA ARG A 88 2.61 9.69 4.71
C ARG A 88 2.43 8.19 4.45
N LEU A 89 1.27 7.63 4.78
CA LEU A 89 0.97 6.20 4.60
C LEU A 89 0.89 5.82 3.12
N ILE A 90 0.27 6.64 2.28
CA ILE A 90 0.21 6.43 0.83
C ILE A 90 1.63 6.44 0.25
N SER A 91 2.49 7.35 0.72
CA SER A 91 3.90 7.42 0.30
C SER A 91 4.66 6.15 0.67
N VAL A 92 4.45 5.59 1.86
CA VAL A 92 5.04 4.28 2.25
C VAL A 92 4.56 3.17 1.31
N GLY A 93 3.27 3.14 0.93
CA GLY A 93 2.76 2.19 -0.05
C GLY A 93 3.47 2.32 -1.41
N LEU A 94 3.71 3.55 -1.86
CA LEU A 94 4.42 3.86 -3.10
C LEU A 94 5.93 3.59 -3.04
N ASP A 95 6.54 3.58 -1.87
CA ASP A 95 7.94 3.14 -1.70
C ASP A 95 8.07 1.62 -1.92
N ILE A 96 7.02 0.86 -1.60
CA ILE A 96 6.96 -0.59 -1.81
C ILE A 96 6.53 -0.93 -3.24
N ASP A 97 5.48 -0.29 -3.75
CA ASP A 97 4.98 -0.41 -5.13
C ASP A 97 4.90 0.96 -5.82
N PRO A 98 5.99 1.42 -6.45
CA PRO A 98 6.05 2.74 -7.08
C PRO A 98 5.15 2.92 -8.30
N GLY A 99 4.64 1.82 -8.85
CA GLY A 99 3.87 1.77 -10.09
C GLY A 99 2.35 1.67 -9.89
N ASP A 100 1.83 1.67 -8.67
CA ASP A 100 0.39 1.59 -8.42
C ASP A 100 -0.33 2.88 -8.83
N PRO A 101 -1.16 2.87 -9.90
CA PRO A 101 -1.84 4.06 -10.37
C PRO A 101 -2.89 4.57 -9.38
N THR A 102 -3.50 3.68 -8.58
CA THR A 102 -4.46 4.06 -7.54
C THR A 102 -3.77 4.80 -6.41
N ALA A 103 -2.62 4.32 -5.96
CA ALA A 103 -1.83 4.97 -4.94
C ALA A 103 -1.31 6.35 -5.40
N LEU A 104 -0.87 6.48 -6.65
CA LEU A 104 -0.44 7.75 -7.22
C LEU A 104 -1.58 8.77 -7.30
N LYS A 105 -2.79 8.36 -7.70
CA LYS A 105 -3.97 9.23 -7.66
C LYS A 105 -4.25 9.69 -6.22
N LEU A 106 -4.32 8.75 -5.28
CA LEU A 106 -4.57 9.06 -3.87
C LEU A 106 -3.49 9.95 -3.24
N GLN A 107 -2.21 9.79 -3.67
CA GLN A 107 -1.13 10.68 -3.25
C GLN A 107 -1.37 12.12 -3.69
N GLY A 108 -1.78 12.32 -4.95
CA GLY A 108 -2.12 13.63 -5.48
C GLY A 108 -3.31 14.26 -4.76
N GLU A 109 -4.39 13.48 -4.53
CA GLU A 109 -5.57 13.94 -3.81
C GLU A 109 -5.25 14.30 -2.34
N ALA A 110 -4.41 13.51 -1.66
CA ALA A 110 -3.97 13.81 -0.30
C ALA A 110 -3.08 15.07 -0.23
N ALA A 111 -2.22 15.29 -1.23
CA ALA A 111 -1.42 16.50 -1.35
C ALA A 111 -2.31 17.75 -1.55
N LEU A 112 -3.32 17.67 -2.42
CA LEU A 112 -4.30 18.76 -2.60
C LEU A 112 -5.04 19.10 -1.30
N ALA A 113 -5.43 18.07 -0.53
CA ALA A 113 -6.10 18.28 0.75
C ALA A 113 -5.22 19.02 1.78
N LEU A 114 -3.90 19.07 1.56
CA LEU A 114 -2.92 19.84 2.35
C LEU A 114 -2.54 21.18 1.67
N GLY A 115 -3.05 21.48 0.48
CA GLY A 115 -2.68 22.64 -0.31
C GLY A 115 -1.32 22.53 -1.00
N GLU A 116 -0.77 21.31 -1.11
CA GLU A 116 0.55 21.01 -1.69
C GLU A 116 0.43 20.74 -3.20
N ILE A 117 0.09 21.76 -3.98
CA ILE A 117 -0.19 21.64 -5.43
C ILE A 117 0.99 21.05 -6.20
N GLU A 118 2.24 21.48 -5.94
CA GLU A 118 3.41 20.98 -6.64
C GLU A 118 3.62 19.46 -6.40
N GLN A 119 3.27 18.98 -5.22
CA GLN A 119 3.35 17.55 -4.92
C GLN A 119 2.26 16.78 -5.66
N ALA A 120 1.05 17.33 -5.77
CA ALA A 120 -0.03 16.75 -6.57
C ALA A 120 0.33 16.69 -8.06
N GLU A 121 0.96 17.72 -8.62
CA GLU A 121 1.46 17.72 -10.00
C GLU A 121 2.55 16.66 -10.23
N THR A 122 3.43 16.48 -9.25
CA THR A 122 4.44 15.42 -9.28
C THR A 122 3.79 14.03 -9.32
N ALA A 123 2.77 13.80 -8.49
CA ALA A 123 1.99 12.56 -8.49
C ALA A 123 1.28 12.35 -9.84
N LEU A 124 0.67 13.40 -10.40
CA LEU A 124 0.04 13.37 -11.73
C LEU A 124 1.03 13.01 -12.85
N SER A 125 2.22 13.59 -12.82
CA SER A 125 3.28 13.31 -13.79
C SER A 125 3.68 11.82 -13.75
N ARG A 126 3.88 11.27 -12.56
CA ARG A 126 4.17 9.85 -12.38
C ARG A 126 2.99 8.98 -12.84
N LEU A 127 1.76 9.34 -12.48
CA LEU A 127 0.55 8.63 -12.87
C LEU A 127 0.42 8.52 -14.39
N ARG A 128 0.70 9.59 -15.12
CA ARG A 128 0.70 9.60 -16.59
C ARG A 128 1.75 8.69 -17.21
N THR A 129 2.86 8.41 -16.52
CA THR A 129 3.90 7.49 -17.02
C THR A 129 3.54 6.03 -16.83
N VAL A 130 2.84 5.66 -15.75
CA VAL A 130 2.49 4.28 -15.41
C VAL A 130 1.14 3.86 -16.00
N CYS A 131 0.23 4.80 -16.16
CA CYS A 131 -1.13 4.56 -16.65
C CYS A 131 -1.16 4.55 -18.19
N LYS A 132 -1.80 3.51 -18.76
CA LYS A 132 -2.02 3.44 -20.20
C LYS A 132 -3.17 4.34 -20.62
N ALA A 133 -3.04 5.01 -21.77
CA ALA A 133 -4.12 5.84 -22.30
C ALA A 133 -5.29 4.98 -22.85
N PRO A 134 -6.57 5.40 -22.61
CA PRO A 134 -6.99 6.55 -21.83
C PRO A 134 -6.86 6.31 -20.31
N CYS A 135 -6.36 7.28 -19.56
CA CYS A 135 -6.15 7.19 -18.12
C CYS A 135 -7.14 8.10 -17.39
N GLU A 136 -8.25 7.57 -16.98
CA GLU A 136 -9.30 8.32 -16.26
C GLU A 136 -8.77 8.90 -14.93
N ALA A 137 -8.03 8.09 -14.17
CA ALA A 137 -7.43 8.53 -12.91
C ALA A 137 -6.52 9.77 -13.06
N ALA A 138 -5.75 9.86 -14.17
CA ALA A 138 -4.91 11.03 -14.44
C ALA A 138 -5.73 12.24 -14.88
N ASN A 139 -6.83 12.03 -15.60
CA ASN A 139 -7.73 13.12 -15.98
C ASN A 139 -8.46 13.69 -14.77
N ASP A 140 -8.95 12.82 -13.86
CA ASP A 140 -9.59 13.21 -12.62
C ASP A 140 -8.65 14.04 -11.73
N LEU A 141 -7.42 13.55 -11.54
CA LEU A 141 -6.43 14.28 -10.72
C LEU A 141 -6.03 15.60 -11.36
N ALA A 142 -5.88 15.66 -12.69
CA ALA A 142 -5.61 16.92 -13.39
C ALA A 142 -6.72 17.94 -13.19
N ALA A 143 -7.98 17.52 -13.30
CA ALA A 143 -9.15 18.38 -13.08
C ALA A 143 -9.21 18.89 -11.62
N ALA A 144 -8.89 18.03 -10.65
CA ALA A 144 -8.82 18.42 -9.25
C ALA A 144 -7.74 19.49 -9.00
N ILE A 145 -6.54 19.32 -9.58
CA ILE A 145 -5.45 20.29 -9.47
C ILE A 145 -5.86 21.66 -10.04
N GLU A 146 -6.49 21.70 -11.22
CA GLU A 146 -6.95 22.96 -11.82
C GLU A 146 -8.02 23.65 -10.96
N THR A 147 -8.93 22.88 -10.36
CA THR A 147 -9.96 23.43 -9.46
C THR A 147 -9.35 24.07 -8.23
N ASP A 148 -8.37 23.40 -7.62
CA ASP A 148 -7.70 23.87 -6.39
C ASP A 148 -6.85 25.11 -6.67
N ARG A 149 -6.19 25.15 -7.83
CA ARG A 149 -5.41 26.31 -8.29
C ARG A 149 -6.31 27.55 -8.48
N ALA A 150 -7.46 27.37 -9.15
CA ALA A 150 -8.40 28.47 -9.35
C ALA A 150 -8.94 29.03 -8.00
N ALA A 151 -9.15 28.14 -7.02
CA ALA A 151 -9.61 28.55 -5.69
C ALA A 151 -8.55 29.33 -4.86
N GLN A 152 -7.27 29.22 -5.20
CA GLN A 152 -6.19 29.96 -4.53
C GLN A 152 -5.91 31.35 -5.16
N GLU A 153 -6.41 31.59 -6.38
CA GLU A 153 -6.25 32.88 -7.08
C GLU A 153 -7.35 33.89 -6.73
N ASP A 154 -8.46 33.46 -6.12
CA ASP A 154 -9.60 34.30 -5.69
C ASP A 154 -9.48 34.77 -4.23
#